data_65c742e2ed9d1652cc149ac5aadc5235
#
_entry.id   65c742e2ed9d1652cc149ac5aadc5235
#
_cell.length_a   1.000
_cell.length_b   1.000
_cell.length_c   1.000
_cell.angle_alpha   90.00
_cell.angle_beta   90.00
_cell.angle_gamma   90.00
#
_symmetry.space_group_name_H-M   'P 1'
#
loop_
_entity.id
_entity.type
_entity.pdbx_description
1 polymer ?
#
loop_
_entity_poly.entity_id
_entity_poly.type
_entity_poly.pdbx_seq_one_letter_code
_entity_poly.pdbx_strand_id
1 'polypeptide(L)'
;MTTPIGIAAVDRAELRRRISEKYRDVATNPELGFHFHTGRPLARMLGYDEAVIDSLPPGTVDSFAGTGNPFLFGDLQPGETVVDLGCGAGFDTLIAARHVGPSGRVISIDMTAEMRAKTTAGAAALGFGAVDVREGFAESLPVNDSEADVVISNGVINLCPDKQAVFREIYRVLKPGGRMQVGDILVHKEVPQDAKDDIELWSG
;
A
#
# COMPACT_ATOMS: atom_id res chain seq x y z
N MET A 1 18.12 -20.39 19.91
CA MET A 1 18.80 -19.77 18.77
C MET A 1 17.79 -19.74 17.64
N THR A 2 17.18 -18.58 17.39
CA THR A 2 16.25 -18.39 16.25
C THR A 2 17.10 -18.30 14.99
N THR A 3 16.97 -19.26 14.10
CA THR A 3 17.53 -19.20 12.74
C THR A 3 17.06 -17.90 12.09
N PRO A 4 17.93 -17.08 11.49
CA PRO A 4 17.50 -15.91 10.75
C PRO A 4 16.53 -16.41 9.66
N ILE A 5 15.36 -15.77 9.56
CA ILE A 5 14.45 -16.00 8.44
C ILE A 5 15.27 -15.69 7.19
N GLY A 6 15.54 -16.73 6.38
CA GLY A 6 16.43 -16.61 5.23
C GLY A 6 15.93 -15.49 4.31
N ILE A 7 16.80 -14.54 4.05
CA ILE A 7 16.59 -13.53 3.00
C ILE A 7 16.55 -14.35 1.70
N ALA A 8 15.46 -14.20 0.94
CA ALA A 8 15.34 -14.86 -0.35
C ALA A 8 16.54 -14.47 -1.24
N ALA A 9 17.08 -15.42 -1.98
CA ALA A 9 18.17 -15.18 -2.92
C ALA A 9 17.72 -14.43 -4.20
N VAL A 10 16.51 -13.92 -4.20
CA VAL A 10 15.94 -13.17 -5.32
C VAL A 10 16.70 -11.86 -5.52
N ASP A 11 17.06 -11.56 -6.76
CA ASP A 11 17.59 -10.25 -7.13
C ASP A 11 16.54 -9.17 -6.83
N ARG A 12 16.85 -8.31 -5.84
CA ARG A 12 15.94 -7.27 -5.36
C ARG A 12 15.58 -6.24 -6.44
N ALA A 13 16.52 -5.94 -7.34
CA ALA A 13 16.28 -4.97 -8.41
C ALA A 13 15.33 -5.57 -9.45
N GLU A 14 15.55 -6.82 -9.83
CA GLU A 14 14.69 -7.54 -10.76
C GLU A 14 13.28 -7.75 -10.18
N LEU A 15 13.17 -8.13 -8.91
CA LEU A 15 11.87 -8.26 -8.24
C LEU A 15 11.08 -6.93 -8.26
N ARG A 16 11.72 -5.83 -7.86
CA ARG A 16 11.10 -4.49 -7.90
C ARG A 16 10.67 -4.10 -9.31
N ARG A 17 11.49 -4.38 -10.31
CA ARG A 17 11.17 -4.11 -11.71
C ARG A 17 9.90 -4.87 -12.13
N ARG A 18 9.82 -6.18 -11.88
CA ARG A 18 8.66 -7.01 -12.23
C ARG A 18 7.38 -6.58 -11.50
N ILE A 19 7.48 -6.31 -10.20
CA ILE A 19 6.35 -5.78 -9.43
C ILE A 19 5.89 -4.45 -10.02
N SER A 20 6.82 -3.52 -10.28
CA SER A 20 6.48 -2.21 -10.86
C SER A 20 5.83 -2.33 -12.25
N GLU A 21 6.30 -3.24 -13.10
CA GLU A 21 5.69 -3.51 -14.42
C GLU A 21 4.27 -4.05 -14.28
N LYS A 22 4.06 -5.01 -13.39
CA LYS A 22 2.72 -5.56 -13.12
C LYS A 22 1.75 -4.49 -12.62
N TYR A 23 2.14 -3.68 -11.65
CA TYR A 23 1.29 -2.61 -11.11
C TYR A 23 1.12 -1.43 -12.06
N ARG A 24 2.08 -1.19 -12.97
CA ARG A 24 1.87 -0.28 -14.11
C ARG A 24 0.74 -0.78 -15.01
N ASP A 25 0.70 -2.09 -15.30
CA ASP A 25 -0.37 -2.68 -16.11
C ASP A 25 -1.72 -2.56 -15.38
N VAL A 26 -1.79 -2.80 -14.06
CA VAL A 26 -2.99 -2.54 -13.25
C VAL A 26 -3.41 -1.07 -13.32
N ALA A 27 -2.45 -0.14 -13.35
CA ALA A 27 -2.76 1.28 -13.45
C ALA A 27 -3.25 1.69 -14.84
N THR A 28 -2.67 1.14 -15.91
CA THR A 28 -2.92 1.61 -17.29
C THR A 28 -4.01 0.83 -18.00
N ASN A 29 -4.19 -0.43 -17.65
CA ASN A 29 -5.10 -1.38 -18.30
C ASN A 29 -5.84 -2.22 -17.23
N PRO A 30 -6.63 -1.62 -16.34
CA PRO A 30 -7.27 -2.33 -15.23
C PRO A 30 -8.26 -3.41 -15.69
N GLU A 31 -8.72 -3.36 -16.94
CA GLU A 31 -9.59 -4.36 -17.57
C GLU A 31 -8.85 -5.64 -18.00
N LEU A 32 -7.53 -5.65 -18.03
CA LEU A 32 -6.77 -6.87 -18.26
C LEU A 32 -7.05 -7.86 -17.12
N GLY A 33 -7.34 -9.10 -17.48
CA GLY A 33 -7.53 -10.18 -16.50
C GLY A 33 -6.21 -10.48 -15.78
N PHE A 34 -6.12 -10.07 -14.52
CA PHE A 34 -5.03 -10.43 -13.62
C PHE A 34 -5.38 -11.75 -12.91
N HIS A 35 -4.37 -12.48 -12.42
CA HIS A 35 -4.62 -13.70 -11.62
C HIS A 35 -5.05 -13.38 -10.19
N PHE A 36 -5.16 -12.11 -9.82
CA PHE A 36 -5.76 -11.61 -8.59
C PHE A 36 -6.93 -10.67 -8.91
N HIS A 37 -7.82 -10.52 -7.95
CA HIS A 37 -8.97 -9.63 -8.10
C HIS A 37 -8.54 -8.16 -8.01
N THR A 38 -9.22 -7.30 -8.78
CA THR A 38 -9.00 -5.85 -8.79
C THR A 38 -10.34 -5.10 -8.75
N GLY A 39 -10.25 -3.81 -8.49
CA GLY A 39 -11.36 -2.88 -8.66
C GLY A 39 -12.50 -3.05 -7.66
N ARG A 40 -13.67 -2.55 -8.05
CA ARG A 40 -14.88 -2.56 -7.21
C ARG A 40 -15.26 -3.94 -6.65
N PRO A 41 -15.23 -5.03 -7.42
CA PRO A 41 -15.56 -6.36 -6.88
C PRO A 41 -14.66 -6.75 -5.72
N LEU A 42 -13.36 -6.45 -5.82
CA LEU A 42 -12.41 -6.71 -4.74
C LEU A 42 -12.69 -5.83 -3.52
N ALA A 43 -12.92 -4.53 -3.71
CA ALA A 43 -13.22 -3.61 -2.60
C ALA A 43 -14.45 -4.08 -1.80
N ARG A 44 -15.50 -4.52 -2.47
CA ARG A 44 -16.68 -5.13 -1.82
C ARG A 44 -16.33 -6.38 -1.03
N MET A 45 -15.53 -7.28 -1.63
CA MET A 45 -15.10 -8.52 -0.98
C MET A 45 -14.30 -8.26 0.29
N LEU A 46 -13.50 -7.19 0.31
CA LEU A 46 -12.70 -6.76 1.46
C LEU A 46 -13.47 -5.91 2.48
N GLY A 47 -14.79 -5.72 2.29
CA GLY A 47 -15.66 -5.08 3.26
C GLY A 47 -15.62 -3.56 3.26
N TYR A 48 -15.23 -2.92 2.16
CA TYR A 48 -15.41 -1.48 2.00
C TYR A 48 -16.88 -1.16 1.73
N ASP A 49 -17.39 -0.11 2.37
CA ASP A 49 -18.75 0.36 2.19
C ASP A 49 -18.99 0.87 0.76
N GLU A 50 -20.14 0.53 0.18
CA GLU A 50 -20.47 0.89 -1.20
C GLU A 50 -20.53 2.42 -1.39
N ALA A 51 -21.05 3.16 -0.40
CA ALA A 51 -21.08 4.61 -0.47
C ALA A 51 -19.66 5.23 -0.43
N VAL A 52 -18.73 4.59 0.25
CA VAL A 52 -17.31 4.99 0.22
C VAL A 52 -16.74 4.74 -1.17
N ILE A 53 -16.95 3.54 -1.74
CA ILE A 53 -16.45 3.19 -3.08
C ILE A 53 -17.02 4.16 -4.12
N ASP A 54 -18.32 4.46 -4.07
CA ASP A 54 -19.00 5.39 -5.01
C ASP A 54 -18.48 6.83 -4.92
N SER A 55 -17.90 7.19 -3.80
CA SER A 55 -17.37 8.53 -3.57
C SER A 55 -15.95 8.74 -4.11
N LEU A 56 -15.32 7.69 -4.61
CA LEU A 56 -13.95 7.73 -5.15
C LEU A 56 -13.97 7.86 -6.69
N PRO A 57 -12.93 8.48 -7.27
CA PRO A 57 -12.82 8.56 -8.73
C PRO A 57 -12.76 7.16 -9.37
N PRO A 58 -13.46 6.94 -10.50
CA PRO A 58 -13.51 5.62 -11.16
C PRO A 58 -12.11 5.03 -11.41
N GLY A 59 -11.17 5.82 -11.93
CA GLY A 59 -9.82 5.34 -12.21
C GLY A 59 -9.03 4.90 -10.98
N THR A 60 -9.35 5.43 -9.79
CA THR A 60 -8.82 4.96 -8.51
C THR A 60 -9.44 3.61 -8.14
N VAL A 61 -10.77 3.51 -8.28
CA VAL A 61 -11.52 2.28 -7.96
C VAL A 61 -11.10 1.13 -8.87
N ASP A 62 -11.04 1.35 -10.19
CA ASP A 62 -10.76 0.30 -11.17
C ASP A 62 -9.37 -0.33 -10.98
N SER A 63 -8.40 0.45 -10.48
CA SER A 63 -7.02 -0.01 -10.23
C SER A 63 -6.75 -0.44 -8.79
N PHE A 64 -7.78 -0.59 -7.96
CA PHE A 64 -7.61 -1.10 -6.60
C PHE A 64 -7.19 -2.58 -6.60
N ALA A 65 -6.14 -2.91 -5.85
CA ALA A 65 -5.54 -4.25 -5.79
C ALA A 65 -5.02 -4.60 -4.38
N GLY A 66 -5.83 -4.31 -3.36
CA GLY A 66 -5.50 -4.62 -1.96
C GLY A 66 -5.75 -6.08 -1.57
N THR A 67 -5.33 -6.46 -0.38
CA THR A 67 -5.54 -7.79 0.21
C THR A 67 -6.35 -7.74 1.51
N GLY A 68 -6.69 -6.53 1.99
CA GLY A 68 -7.45 -6.28 3.19
C GLY A 68 -8.11 -4.91 3.20
N ASN A 69 -8.61 -4.53 4.37
CA ASN A 69 -9.15 -3.19 4.63
C ASN A 69 -8.54 -2.66 5.93
N PRO A 70 -7.53 -1.77 5.85
CA PRO A 70 -6.84 -1.22 7.03
C PRO A 70 -7.77 -0.50 8.02
N PHE A 71 -8.89 0.05 7.53
CA PHE A 71 -9.82 0.83 8.35
C PHE A 71 -10.67 -0.03 9.31
N LEU A 72 -10.67 -1.36 9.17
CA LEU A 72 -11.32 -2.26 10.13
C LEU A 72 -10.56 -2.35 11.47
N PHE A 73 -9.34 -1.85 11.55
CA PHE A 73 -8.49 -1.92 12.75
C PHE A 73 -8.55 -0.67 13.62
N GLY A 74 -9.37 0.29 13.26
CA GLY A 74 -9.62 1.51 14.02
C GLY A 74 -9.80 2.74 13.14
N ASP A 75 -10.51 3.72 13.68
CA ASP A 75 -10.81 4.96 12.98
C ASP A 75 -9.59 5.88 12.93
N LEU A 76 -9.38 6.51 11.78
CA LEU A 76 -8.47 7.65 11.66
C LEU A 76 -9.14 8.89 12.28
N GLN A 77 -8.35 9.69 12.99
CA GLN A 77 -8.86 10.88 13.66
C GLN A 77 -8.60 12.15 12.83
N PRO A 78 -9.50 13.15 12.88
CA PRO A 78 -9.23 14.44 12.27
C PRO A 78 -7.92 15.06 12.78
N GLY A 79 -7.09 15.54 11.86
CA GLY A 79 -5.79 16.16 12.16
C GLY A 79 -4.61 15.19 12.22
N GLU A 80 -4.82 13.88 12.13
CA GLU A 80 -3.71 12.91 12.07
C GLU A 80 -2.87 13.05 10.79
N THR A 81 -1.58 12.78 10.93
CA THR A 81 -0.67 12.54 9.80
C THR A 81 -0.64 11.03 9.53
N VAL A 82 -1.12 10.64 8.37
CA VAL A 82 -1.14 9.24 7.91
C VAL A 82 -0.07 9.01 6.87
N VAL A 83 0.67 7.92 6.97
CA VAL A 83 1.53 7.41 5.90
C VAL A 83 0.81 6.23 5.26
N ASP A 84 0.57 6.31 3.95
CA ASP A 84 0.03 5.21 3.14
C ASP A 84 1.17 4.54 2.37
N LEU A 85 1.55 3.35 2.84
CA LEU A 85 2.66 2.57 2.34
C LEU A 85 2.23 1.70 1.17
N GLY A 86 2.72 1.99 -0.04
CA GLY A 86 2.30 1.35 -1.28
C GLY A 86 0.90 1.77 -1.69
N CYS A 87 0.70 3.08 -1.83
CA CYS A 87 -0.62 3.70 -2.01
C CYS A 87 -1.35 3.27 -3.30
N GLY A 88 -0.66 2.64 -4.25
CA GLY A 88 -1.23 2.24 -5.53
C GLY A 88 -1.92 3.43 -6.24
N ALA A 89 -3.14 3.20 -6.72
CA ALA A 89 -3.96 4.24 -7.38
C ALA A 89 -4.67 5.19 -6.38
N GLY A 90 -4.35 5.11 -5.09
CA GLY A 90 -4.82 6.04 -4.07
C GLY A 90 -6.15 5.67 -3.42
N PHE A 91 -6.61 4.43 -3.51
CA PHE A 91 -7.89 4.02 -2.95
C PHE A 91 -7.93 4.29 -1.43
N ASP A 92 -6.99 3.74 -0.67
CA ASP A 92 -6.91 3.94 0.78
C ASP A 92 -6.41 5.35 1.14
N THR A 93 -5.52 5.95 0.34
CA THR A 93 -5.10 7.35 0.47
C THR A 93 -6.27 8.31 0.52
N LEU A 94 -7.21 8.22 -0.44
CA LEU A 94 -8.33 9.15 -0.55
C LEU A 94 -9.37 8.95 0.55
N ILE A 95 -9.55 7.71 1.01
CA ILE A 95 -10.35 7.40 2.20
C ILE A 95 -9.69 8.02 3.44
N ALA A 96 -8.40 7.81 3.63
CA ALA A 96 -7.64 8.38 4.75
C ALA A 96 -7.71 9.92 4.75
N ALA A 97 -7.52 10.56 3.59
CA ALA A 97 -7.59 12.02 3.46
C ALA A 97 -8.95 12.59 3.87
N ARG A 98 -10.03 11.87 3.56
CA ARG A 98 -11.38 12.25 4.00
C ARG A 98 -11.53 12.18 5.52
N HIS A 99 -11.01 11.12 6.14
CA HIS A 99 -11.11 10.93 7.60
C HIS A 99 -10.29 11.96 8.37
N VAL A 100 -9.04 12.20 7.96
CA VAL A 100 -8.18 13.16 8.69
C VAL A 100 -8.58 14.62 8.45
N GLY A 101 -9.30 14.88 7.36
CA GLY A 101 -9.83 16.21 7.04
C GLY A 101 -8.76 17.25 6.70
N PRO A 102 -9.16 18.55 6.61
CA PRO A 102 -8.27 19.61 6.14
C PRO A 102 -7.15 19.98 7.12
N SER A 103 -7.26 19.58 8.38
CA SER A 103 -6.22 19.78 9.42
C SER A 103 -5.23 18.63 9.50
N GLY A 104 -5.53 17.48 8.85
CA GLY A 104 -4.65 16.32 8.77
C GLY A 104 -3.83 16.31 7.48
N ARG A 105 -3.02 15.27 7.33
CA ARG A 105 -2.16 15.08 6.16
C ARG A 105 -2.04 13.60 5.81
N VAL A 106 -1.99 13.28 4.51
CA VAL A 106 -1.67 11.92 4.04
C VAL A 106 -0.40 11.98 3.20
N ILE A 107 0.63 11.23 3.60
CA ILE A 107 1.87 11.02 2.85
C ILE A 107 1.74 9.66 2.17
N SER A 108 1.55 9.68 0.85
CA SER A 108 1.28 8.49 0.06
C SER A 108 2.53 8.09 -0.71
N ILE A 109 2.98 6.84 -0.53
CA ILE A 109 4.26 6.39 -1.08
C ILE A 109 4.03 5.20 -1.98
N ASP A 110 4.55 5.28 -3.21
CA ASP A 110 4.56 4.15 -4.15
C ASP A 110 5.80 4.21 -5.04
N MET A 111 6.30 3.07 -5.48
CA MET A 111 7.44 3.00 -6.38
C MET A 111 7.04 3.18 -7.85
N THR A 112 5.77 2.91 -8.21
CA THR A 112 5.26 2.92 -9.59
C THR A 112 4.76 4.30 -9.98
N ALA A 113 5.32 4.90 -11.02
CA ALA A 113 5.00 6.27 -11.43
C ALA A 113 3.53 6.43 -11.86
N GLU A 114 2.98 5.45 -12.58
CA GLU A 114 1.61 5.45 -13.06
C GLU A 114 0.60 5.37 -11.90
N MET A 115 0.92 4.62 -10.85
CA MET A 115 0.13 4.56 -9.62
C MET A 115 0.14 5.92 -8.92
N ARG A 116 1.32 6.53 -8.72
CA ARG A 116 1.42 7.87 -8.12
C ARG A 116 0.65 8.93 -8.91
N ALA A 117 0.69 8.85 -10.25
CA ALA A 117 -0.07 9.77 -11.10
C ALA A 117 -1.58 9.64 -10.88
N LYS A 118 -2.11 8.43 -10.75
CA LYS A 118 -3.53 8.19 -10.41
C LYS A 118 -3.90 8.72 -9.04
N THR A 119 -3.07 8.46 -8.02
CA THR A 119 -3.28 8.99 -6.67
C THR A 119 -3.32 10.52 -6.67
N THR A 120 -2.38 11.16 -7.35
CA THR A 120 -2.34 12.62 -7.48
C THR A 120 -3.57 13.16 -8.20
N ALA A 121 -3.98 12.54 -9.31
CA ALA A 121 -5.17 12.93 -10.05
C ALA A 121 -6.45 12.76 -9.22
N GLY A 122 -6.56 11.65 -8.47
CA GLY A 122 -7.68 11.38 -7.59
C GLY A 122 -7.79 12.40 -6.44
N ALA A 123 -6.68 12.73 -5.81
CA ALA A 123 -6.61 13.76 -4.77
C ALA A 123 -7.03 15.14 -5.30
N ALA A 124 -6.53 15.52 -6.47
CA ALA A 124 -6.90 16.77 -7.13
C ALA A 124 -8.40 16.82 -7.49
N ALA A 125 -8.96 15.73 -8.02
CA ALA A 125 -10.37 15.65 -8.38
C ALA A 125 -11.31 15.81 -7.19
N LEU A 126 -10.88 15.39 -5.99
CA LEU A 126 -11.64 15.52 -4.75
C LEU A 126 -11.26 16.77 -3.92
N GLY A 127 -10.33 17.59 -4.39
CA GLY A 127 -9.87 18.79 -3.70
C GLY A 127 -9.05 18.51 -2.41
N PHE A 128 -8.43 17.35 -2.29
CA PHE A 128 -7.61 16.96 -1.14
C PHE A 128 -6.19 17.53 -1.24
N GLY A 129 -6.03 18.82 -0.92
CA GLY A 129 -4.74 19.51 -0.97
C GLY A 129 -3.68 19.03 0.05
N ALA A 130 -4.09 18.24 1.03
CA ALA A 130 -3.21 17.71 2.09
C ALA A 130 -2.65 16.30 1.77
N VAL A 131 -2.85 15.81 0.54
CA VAL A 131 -2.25 14.55 0.05
C VAL A 131 -0.91 14.86 -0.61
N ASP A 132 0.15 14.26 -0.08
CA ASP A 132 1.54 14.41 -0.52
C ASP A 132 2.02 13.08 -1.09
N VAL A 133 2.10 12.99 -2.41
CA VAL A 133 2.45 11.75 -3.13
C VAL A 133 3.95 11.73 -3.42
N ARG A 134 4.63 10.70 -2.92
CA ARG A 134 6.09 10.56 -3.02
C ARG A 134 6.49 9.26 -3.71
N GLU A 135 7.60 9.31 -4.43
CA GLU A 135 8.30 8.11 -4.84
C GLU A 135 9.09 7.51 -3.69
N GLY A 136 8.98 6.19 -3.48
CA GLY A 136 9.75 5.51 -2.45
C GLY A 136 9.54 4.02 -2.44
N PHE A 137 10.40 3.36 -1.67
CA PHE A 137 10.32 1.93 -1.38
C PHE A 137 9.94 1.72 0.09
N ALA A 138 9.21 0.65 0.37
CA ALA A 138 8.77 0.32 1.73
C ALA A 138 9.95 0.13 2.71
N GLU A 139 11.09 -0.35 2.22
CA GLU A 139 12.30 -0.56 3.01
C GLU A 139 13.13 0.72 3.28
N SER A 140 12.73 1.88 2.67
CA SER A 140 13.40 3.18 2.86
C SER A 140 12.40 4.29 2.57
N LEU A 141 11.61 4.67 3.56
CA LEU A 141 10.53 5.63 3.40
C LEU A 141 11.04 7.08 3.31
N PRO A 142 10.61 7.86 2.32
CA PRO A 142 10.92 9.28 2.22
C PRO A 142 10.07 10.11 3.20
N VAL A 143 10.14 9.75 4.49
CA VAL A 143 9.39 10.34 5.61
C VAL A 143 10.35 10.55 6.77
N ASN A 144 10.21 11.65 7.50
CA ASN A 144 11.06 11.94 8.66
C ASN A 144 10.74 11.00 9.84
N ASP A 145 11.68 10.89 10.77
CA ASP A 145 11.49 10.16 12.02
C ASP A 145 10.35 10.78 12.81
N SER A 146 9.49 9.93 13.38
CA SER A 146 8.38 10.36 14.24
C SER A 146 7.46 11.41 13.61
N GLU A 147 7.20 11.33 12.30
CA GLU A 147 6.32 12.23 11.56
C GLU A 147 4.86 11.74 11.54
N ALA A 148 4.63 10.43 11.53
CA ALA A 148 3.31 9.83 11.34
C ALA A 148 2.61 9.48 12.65
N ASP A 149 1.31 9.77 12.73
CA ASP A 149 0.44 9.26 13.78
C ASP A 149 -0.01 7.82 13.46
N VAL A 150 -0.22 7.55 12.15
CA VAL A 150 -0.67 6.24 11.65
C VAL A 150 0.10 5.87 10.40
N VAL A 151 0.47 4.59 10.28
CA VAL A 151 0.89 3.98 9.01
C VAL A 151 -0.18 2.99 8.60
N ILE A 152 -0.72 3.16 7.40
CA ILE A 152 -1.61 2.18 6.76
C ILE A 152 -0.86 1.46 5.64
N SER A 153 -1.21 0.20 5.37
CA SER A 153 -0.67 -0.58 4.25
C SER A 153 -1.65 -1.67 3.84
N ASN A 154 -1.74 -1.94 2.54
CA ASN A 154 -2.70 -2.89 2.01
C ASN A 154 -2.08 -3.72 0.87
N GLY A 155 -1.64 -4.96 1.19
CA GLY A 155 -1.09 -5.91 0.23
C GLY A 155 0.29 -5.55 -0.32
N VAL A 156 1.16 -4.94 0.49
CA VAL A 156 2.47 -4.43 0.07
C VAL A 156 3.62 -5.17 0.72
N ILE A 157 3.54 -5.44 2.02
CA ILE A 157 4.66 -5.99 2.81
C ILE A 157 5.00 -7.41 2.34
N ASN A 158 3.99 -8.19 1.93
CA ASN A 158 4.21 -9.52 1.37
C ASN A 158 5.13 -9.51 0.14
N LEU A 159 5.10 -8.45 -0.67
CA LEU A 159 5.91 -8.28 -1.88
C LEU A 159 7.36 -7.82 -1.57
N CYS A 160 7.62 -7.28 -0.38
CA CYS A 160 8.92 -6.74 -0.03
C CYS A 160 9.93 -7.85 0.28
N PRO A 161 11.15 -7.82 -0.31
CA PRO A 161 12.18 -8.83 -0.04
C PRO A 161 12.79 -8.72 1.37
N ASP A 162 12.78 -7.55 1.99
CA ASP A 162 13.27 -7.32 3.35
C ASP A 162 12.18 -6.76 4.25
N LYS A 163 11.29 -7.65 4.69
CA LYS A 163 10.16 -7.29 5.57
C LYS A 163 10.62 -6.67 6.91
N GLN A 164 11.80 -7.08 7.40
CA GLN A 164 12.34 -6.49 8.63
C GLN A 164 12.76 -5.03 8.43
N ALA A 165 13.32 -4.68 7.26
CA ALA A 165 13.60 -3.29 6.92
C ALA A 165 12.29 -2.47 6.86
N VAL A 166 11.24 -3.02 6.26
CA VAL A 166 9.92 -2.36 6.22
C VAL A 166 9.41 -2.06 7.63
N PHE A 167 9.41 -3.04 8.52
CA PHE A 167 8.93 -2.81 9.90
C PHE A 167 9.82 -1.84 10.69
N ARG A 168 11.15 -1.81 10.43
CA ARG A 168 12.03 -0.78 11.02
C ARG A 168 11.68 0.62 10.54
N GLU A 169 11.38 0.77 9.25
CA GLU A 169 10.95 2.05 8.68
C GLU A 169 9.59 2.49 9.22
N ILE A 170 8.61 1.57 9.29
CA ILE A 170 7.31 1.87 9.93
C ILE A 170 7.51 2.35 11.37
N TYR A 171 8.35 1.67 12.15
CA TYR A 171 8.66 2.08 13.52
C TYR A 171 9.36 3.44 13.59
N ARG A 172 10.31 3.71 12.67
CA ARG A 172 11.06 4.97 12.62
C ARG A 172 10.15 6.17 12.35
N VAL A 173 9.23 6.03 11.40
CA VAL A 173 8.34 7.14 10.99
C VAL A 173 7.20 7.38 11.96
N LEU A 174 6.80 6.39 12.76
CA LEU A 174 5.74 6.53 13.74
C LEU A 174 6.18 7.39 14.92
N LYS A 175 5.32 8.33 15.32
CA LYS A 175 5.44 9.06 16.58
C LYS A 175 5.35 8.10 17.77
N PRO A 176 5.91 8.45 18.95
CA PRO A 176 5.59 7.75 20.19
C PRO A 176 4.07 7.67 20.42
N GLY A 177 3.55 6.44 20.55
CA GLY A 177 2.11 6.19 20.67
C GLY A 177 1.36 6.10 19.34
N GLY A 178 2.03 6.28 18.21
CA GLY A 178 1.49 6.05 16.89
C GLY A 178 1.18 4.56 16.64
N ARG A 179 0.39 4.27 15.62
CA ARG A 179 -0.09 2.90 15.30
C ARG A 179 0.08 2.53 13.83
N MET A 180 0.14 1.25 13.55
CA MET A 180 0.02 0.72 12.19
C MET A 180 -1.28 -0.05 12.01
N GLN A 181 -1.89 0.03 10.83
CA GLN A 181 -3.09 -0.67 10.41
C GLN A 181 -2.81 -1.33 9.06
N VAL A 182 -2.68 -2.66 9.04
CA VAL A 182 -2.16 -3.40 7.89
C VAL A 182 -3.10 -4.52 7.51
N GLY A 183 -3.49 -4.57 6.22
CA GLY A 183 -4.09 -5.73 5.59
C GLY A 183 -3.05 -6.39 4.68
N ASP A 184 -2.68 -7.66 4.95
CA ASP A 184 -1.66 -8.33 4.17
C ASP A 184 -1.80 -9.86 4.19
N ILE A 185 -1.10 -10.53 3.29
CA ILE A 185 -1.09 -11.99 3.18
C ILE A 185 -0.16 -12.58 4.24
N LEU A 186 -0.69 -13.48 5.07
CA LEU A 186 0.07 -14.23 6.05
C LEU A 186 0.29 -15.67 5.59
N VAL A 187 1.53 -16.11 5.63
CA VAL A 187 1.90 -17.49 5.32
C VAL A 187 1.91 -18.32 6.62
N HIS A 188 1.02 -19.32 6.71
CA HIS A 188 0.89 -20.19 7.89
C HIS A 188 1.82 -21.40 7.90
N LYS A 189 2.42 -21.74 6.76
CA LYS A 189 3.30 -22.90 6.61
C LYS A 189 4.67 -22.45 6.16
N GLU A 190 5.68 -23.25 6.49
CA GLU A 190 7.02 -23.00 5.96
C GLU A 190 6.98 -23.06 4.42
N VAL A 191 7.49 -22.02 3.78
CA VAL A 191 7.64 -21.95 2.33
C VAL A 191 8.97 -22.61 1.99
N PRO A 192 8.98 -23.62 1.08
CA PRO A 192 10.21 -24.24 0.61
C PRO A 192 11.18 -23.22 -0.01
N GLN A 193 12.48 -23.49 0.05
CA GLN A 193 13.49 -22.53 -0.39
C GLN A 193 13.39 -22.25 -1.90
N ASP A 194 13.14 -23.28 -2.70
CA ASP A 194 12.92 -23.18 -4.15
C ASP A 194 11.75 -22.24 -4.49
N ALA A 195 10.66 -22.28 -3.72
CA ALA A 195 9.54 -21.36 -3.88
C ALA A 195 9.88 -19.93 -3.44
N LYS A 196 10.76 -19.76 -2.42
CA LYS A 196 11.26 -18.43 -2.02
C LYS A 196 12.19 -17.81 -3.07
N ASP A 197 12.87 -18.64 -3.85
CA ASP A 197 13.81 -18.22 -4.88
C ASP A 197 13.11 -18.02 -6.24
N ASP A 198 11.85 -18.42 -6.37
CA ASP A 198 11.05 -18.23 -7.57
C ASP A 198 10.38 -16.84 -7.59
N ILE A 199 10.89 -15.96 -8.44
CA ILE A 199 10.44 -14.57 -8.55
C ILE A 199 8.98 -14.46 -9.07
N GLU A 200 8.49 -15.44 -9.82
CA GLU A 200 7.11 -15.44 -10.30
C GLU A 200 6.11 -15.61 -9.15
N LEU A 201 6.47 -16.41 -8.13
CA LEU A 201 5.63 -16.62 -6.95
C LEU A 201 5.58 -15.40 -6.01
N TRP A 202 6.53 -14.47 -6.13
CA TRP A 202 6.51 -13.23 -5.35
C TRP A 202 5.51 -12.21 -5.87
N SER A 203 5.30 -12.20 -7.17
CA SER A 203 4.47 -11.18 -7.83
C SER A 203 3.08 -11.71 -8.21
N GLY A 204 2.83 -13.00 -7.94
CA GLY A 204 1.65 -13.76 -8.34
C GLY A 204 0.50 -13.77 -7.40
#